data_bfdcb8085365ff93a93130d5136518a3
#
_entry.id   bfdcb8085365ff93a93130d5136518a3
#
_cell.length_a   1.000
_cell.length_b   1.000
_cell.length_c   1.000
_cell.angle_alpha   90.00
_cell.angle_beta   90.00
_cell.angle_gamma   90.00
#
_symmetry.space_group_name_H-M   'P 1'
#
loop_
_entity.id
_entity.type
_entity.pdbx_description
1 polymer ?
#
loop_
_entity_poly.entity_id
_entity_poly.type
_entity_poly.pdbx_seq_one_letter_code
_entity_poly.pdbx_strand_id
1 'polypeptide(L)'
;MCRLERGFNVFMEAFSQFVGHVDSMIWSMVLVLLCLGVGLYLSIRMKFPQIRFLKEMVHLLGAKEESENGITPFQAFATTVGARVGMGNIAGVASAIYFGGPGSVFWMWIITLIGAASAYTESALGQAYKVKNPDGEYMGGPAYYIEKGLKCKPYAILFAMVAFLGPGFLMPGVQINSLVTVFEEAFSVNKILVGAICCVILGIVVYGSIKRIAKIAEMLAPVMCGIYIVAAVVILGLNITKLPGILGMVVSSAFGKHAVFGGILGSAVSWGVKRGIYSNEAGMGCGAIVSAAAECSHPAKQGLIQSFSIYVDTLF
;
A
#
# COMPACT_ATOMS: atom_id res chain seq x y z
N MET A 1 -34.02 1.78 27.49
CA MET A 1 -33.25 2.32 26.41
C MET A 1 -31.94 3.01 26.86
N CYS A 2 -31.97 4.04 27.66
CA CYS A 2 -30.81 4.83 28.12
C CYS A 2 -29.69 4.03 28.85
N ARG A 3 -30.00 2.91 29.57
CA ARG A 3 -29.00 2.07 30.26
C ARG A 3 -28.21 1.17 29.30
N LEU A 4 -28.84 0.66 28.24
CA LEU A 4 -28.20 -0.17 27.24
C LEU A 4 -27.28 0.68 26.32
N GLU A 5 -27.73 1.88 25.96
CA GLU A 5 -26.91 2.84 25.19
C GLU A 5 -25.68 3.30 25.96
N ARG A 6 -25.83 3.55 27.27
CA ARG A 6 -24.72 3.94 28.14
C ARG A 6 -23.71 2.79 28.31
N GLY A 7 -24.19 1.55 28.48
CA GLY A 7 -23.34 0.36 28.54
C GLY A 7 -22.59 0.11 27.23
N PHE A 8 -23.26 0.28 26.09
CA PHE A 8 -22.66 0.15 24.78
C PHE A 8 -21.57 1.21 24.53
N ASN A 9 -21.83 2.47 24.90
CA ASN A 9 -20.85 3.55 24.75
C ASN A 9 -19.60 3.31 25.60
N VAL A 10 -19.76 2.89 26.86
CA VAL A 10 -18.63 2.56 27.75
C VAL A 10 -17.83 1.38 27.21
N PHE A 11 -18.49 0.36 26.65
CA PHE A 11 -17.80 -0.76 26.02
C PHE A 11 -17.03 -0.30 24.77
N MET A 12 -17.63 0.54 23.93
CA MET A 12 -16.98 1.07 22.73
C MET A 12 -15.77 1.96 23.06
N GLU A 13 -15.87 2.77 24.11
CA GLU A 13 -14.74 3.58 24.60
C GLU A 13 -13.59 2.69 25.12
N ALA A 14 -13.89 1.69 25.95
CA ALA A 14 -12.89 0.75 26.44
C ALA A 14 -12.24 -0.05 25.31
N PHE A 15 -13.03 -0.49 24.34
CA PHE A 15 -12.54 -1.18 23.15
C PHE A 15 -11.65 -0.28 22.30
N SER A 16 -12.05 0.97 22.06
CA SER A 16 -11.27 1.96 21.34
C SER A 16 -9.92 2.25 22.02
N GLN A 17 -9.92 2.39 23.37
CA GLN A 17 -8.69 2.58 24.13
C GLN A 17 -7.78 1.36 24.06
N PHE A 18 -8.32 0.16 24.13
CA PHE A 18 -7.55 -1.09 23.97
C PHE A 18 -6.92 -1.17 22.58
N VAL A 19 -7.70 -0.93 21.53
CA VAL A 19 -7.20 -0.90 20.13
C VAL A 19 -6.12 0.16 19.97
N GLY A 20 -6.32 1.36 20.50
CA GLY A 20 -5.32 2.44 20.46
C GLY A 20 -4.03 2.07 21.20
N HIS A 21 -4.11 1.36 22.31
CA HIS A 21 -2.92 0.89 23.03
C HIS A 21 -2.16 -0.18 22.23
N VAL A 22 -2.87 -1.15 21.66
CA VAL A 22 -2.28 -2.17 20.78
C VAL A 22 -1.65 -1.54 19.53
N ASP A 23 -2.33 -0.58 18.89
CA ASP A 23 -1.80 0.17 17.75
C ASP A 23 -0.48 0.90 18.11
N SER A 24 -0.46 1.61 19.24
CA SER A 24 0.73 2.33 19.70
C SER A 24 1.90 1.40 20.02
N MET A 25 1.62 0.19 20.52
CA MET A 25 2.64 -0.82 20.81
C MET A 25 3.19 -1.43 19.50
N ILE A 26 2.32 -1.79 18.56
CA ILE A 26 2.72 -2.35 17.26
C ILE A 26 3.48 -1.30 16.45
N TRP A 27 2.92 -0.10 16.30
CA TRP A 27 3.57 1.01 15.58
C TRP A 27 4.63 1.74 16.42
N SER A 28 5.31 1.01 17.29
CA SER A 28 6.45 1.53 18.04
C SER A 28 7.65 1.81 17.15
N MET A 29 8.64 2.52 17.68
CA MET A 29 9.90 2.76 16.98
C MET A 29 10.61 1.45 16.58
N VAL A 30 10.36 0.36 17.30
CA VAL A 30 10.90 -0.96 16.99
C VAL A 30 10.43 -1.45 15.61
N LEU A 31 9.12 -1.35 15.31
CA LEU A 31 8.60 -1.74 14.01
C LEU A 31 9.14 -0.85 12.89
N VAL A 32 9.22 0.46 13.13
CA VAL A 32 9.80 1.41 12.17
C VAL A 32 11.24 1.03 11.81
N LEU A 33 12.06 0.78 12.82
CA LEU A 33 13.46 0.36 12.63
C LEU A 33 13.57 -1.02 11.97
N LEU A 34 12.67 -1.95 12.30
CA LEU A 34 12.61 -3.25 11.67
C LEU A 34 12.28 -3.16 10.18
N CYS A 35 11.27 -2.37 9.81
CA CYS A 35 10.92 -2.17 8.40
C CYS A 35 12.06 -1.52 7.60
N LEU A 36 12.68 -0.49 8.14
CA LEU A 36 13.84 0.16 7.53
C LEU A 36 15.03 -0.82 7.44
N GLY A 37 15.31 -1.56 8.51
CA GLY A 37 16.41 -2.52 8.57
C GLY A 37 16.26 -3.68 7.60
N VAL A 38 15.07 -4.31 7.56
CA VAL A 38 14.79 -5.42 6.63
C VAL A 38 14.82 -4.95 5.19
N GLY A 39 14.18 -3.83 4.87
CA GLY A 39 14.20 -3.30 3.51
C GLY A 39 15.59 -2.91 3.04
N LEU A 40 16.40 -2.31 3.92
CA LEU A 40 17.81 -1.99 3.64
C LEU A 40 18.64 -3.27 3.47
N TYR A 41 18.47 -4.26 4.35
CA TYR A 41 19.12 -5.57 4.23
C TYR A 41 18.82 -6.22 2.88
N LEU A 42 17.55 -6.26 2.47
CA LEU A 42 17.15 -6.80 1.17
C LEU A 42 17.74 -6.00 0.00
N SER A 43 17.74 -4.67 0.09
CA SER A 43 18.36 -3.80 -0.92
C SER A 43 19.84 -4.11 -1.10
N ILE A 44 20.60 -4.21 -0.03
CA ILE A 44 22.04 -4.52 -0.07
C ILE A 44 22.28 -5.95 -0.56
N ARG A 45 21.54 -6.93 -0.01
CA ARG A 45 21.73 -8.35 -0.32
C ARG A 45 21.46 -8.65 -1.79
N MET A 46 20.51 -7.98 -2.40
CA MET A 46 20.16 -8.12 -3.82
C MET A 46 20.84 -7.08 -4.72
N LYS A 47 21.76 -6.29 -4.20
CA LYS A 47 22.52 -5.26 -4.95
C LYS A 47 21.61 -4.20 -5.58
N PHE A 48 20.65 -3.70 -4.82
CA PHE A 48 19.72 -2.62 -5.19
C PHE A 48 18.97 -2.87 -6.53
N PRO A 49 18.19 -3.96 -6.66
CA PRO A 49 17.50 -4.28 -7.90
C PRO A 49 16.52 -3.17 -8.30
N GLN A 50 15.91 -2.52 -7.34
CA GLN A 50 14.98 -1.41 -7.51
C GLN A 50 15.61 -0.19 -8.21
N ILE A 51 16.91 0.01 -8.13
CA ILE A 51 17.63 1.09 -8.82
C ILE A 51 18.27 0.59 -10.11
N ARG A 52 18.96 -0.55 -10.05
CA ARG A 52 19.73 -1.09 -11.18
C ARG A 52 18.87 -1.44 -12.38
N PHE A 53 17.66 -1.94 -12.16
CA PHE A 53 16.78 -2.44 -13.19
C PHE A 53 15.61 -1.49 -13.52
N LEU A 54 15.74 -0.20 -13.22
CA LEU A 54 14.67 0.77 -13.46
C LEU A 54 14.23 0.82 -14.93
N LYS A 55 15.18 0.78 -15.87
CA LYS A 55 14.87 0.70 -17.31
C LYS A 55 14.11 -0.58 -17.67
N GLU A 56 14.53 -1.70 -17.08
CA GLU A 56 13.89 -3.00 -17.31
C GLU A 56 12.47 -3.02 -16.72
N MET A 57 12.24 -2.41 -15.55
CA MET A 57 10.90 -2.27 -14.97
C MET A 57 9.93 -1.57 -15.91
N VAL A 58 10.36 -0.45 -16.51
CA VAL A 58 9.55 0.30 -17.49
C VAL A 58 9.34 -0.51 -18.76
N HIS A 59 10.38 -1.19 -19.27
CA HIS A 59 10.28 -2.04 -20.46
C HIS A 59 9.29 -3.20 -20.25
N LEU A 60 9.33 -3.85 -19.09
CA LEU A 60 8.43 -4.97 -18.75
C LEU A 60 6.95 -4.56 -18.68
N LEU A 61 6.64 -3.31 -18.36
CA LEU A 61 5.27 -2.80 -18.39
C LEU A 61 4.69 -2.71 -19.81
N GLY A 62 5.55 -2.48 -20.80
CA GLY A 62 5.16 -2.44 -22.22
C GLY A 62 5.15 -3.82 -22.90
N ALA A 63 5.65 -4.85 -22.25
CA ALA A 63 5.69 -6.21 -22.80
C ALA A 63 4.27 -6.80 -22.82
N LYS A 64 3.80 -7.16 -24.02
CA LYS A 64 2.53 -7.87 -24.21
C LYS A 64 2.75 -9.35 -23.91
N GLU A 65 2.59 -9.76 -22.66
CA GLU A 65 2.52 -11.17 -22.29
C GLU A 65 1.03 -11.55 -22.20
N GLU A 66 0.61 -12.54 -22.97
CA GLU A 66 -0.74 -13.10 -22.90
C GLU A 66 -0.80 -14.14 -21.76
N SER A 67 -1.95 -14.29 -21.14
CA SER A 67 -2.19 -15.24 -20.06
C SER A 67 -3.42 -16.07 -20.39
N GLU A 68 -3.25 -17.39 -20.38
CA GLU A 68 -4.34 -18.34 -20.58
C GLU A 68 -5.05 -18.68 -19.27
N ASN A 69 -4.28 -18.94 -18.22
CA ASN A 69 -4.78 -19.50 -16.96
C ASN A 69 -4.81 -18.49 -15.80
N GLY A 70 -4.08 -17.37 -15.90
CA GLY A 70 -3.99 -16.35 -14.85
C GLY A 70 -4.45 -14.97 -15.30
N ILE A 71 -3.80 -13.96 -14.75
CA ILE A 71 -3.87 -12.59 -15.21
C ILE A 71 -2.53 -12.20 -15.84
N THR A 72 -2.52 -11.19 -16.72
CA THR A 72 -1.26 -10.73 -17.31
C THR A 72 -0.39 -9.99 -16.27
N PRO A 73 0.93 -9.89 -16.47
CA PRO A 73 1.80 -9.11 -15.61
C PRO A 73 1.38 -7.64 -15.47
N PHE A 74 0.87 -7.04 -16.56
CA PHE A 74 0.34 -5.68 -16.54
C PHE A 74 -0.97 -5.58 -15.74
N GLN A 75 -1.87 -6.56 -15.85
CA GLN A 75 -3.08 -6.61 -15.02
C GLN A 75 -2.75 -6.73 -13.54
N ALA A 76 -1.74 -7.52 -13.19
CA ALA A 76 -1.26 -7.61 -11.81
C ALA A 76 -0.67 -6.27 -11.33
N PHE A 77 0.10 -5.57 -12.16
CA PHE A 77 0.58 -4.22 -11.88
C PHE A 77 -0.57 -3.24 -11.66
N ALA A 78 -1.52 -3.18 -12.60
CA ALA A 78 -2.66 -2.28 -12.52
C ALA A 78 -3.52 -2.54 -11.28
N THR A 79 -3.75 -3.82 -10.94
CA THR A 79 -4.48 -4.20 -9.73
C THR A 79 -3.76 -3.73 -8.47
N THR A 80 -2.45 -3.89 -8.41
CA THR A 80 -1.65 -3.48 -7.24
C THR A 80 -1.55 -1.96 -7.14
N VAL A 81 -1.36 -1.26 -8.26
CA VAL A 81 -1.38 0.22 -8.28
C VAL A 81 -2.76 0.74 -7.87
N GLY A 82 -3.84 0.12 -8.38
CA GLY A 82 -5.21 0.49 -7.99
C GLY A 82 -5.50 0.29 -6.50
N ALA A 83 -4.85 -0.68 -5.84
CA ALA A 83 -4.95 -0.87 -4.40
C ALA A 83 -4.16 0.17 -3.60
N ARG A 84 -2.96 0.54 -4.08
CA ARG A 84 -2.03 1.48 -3.41
C ARG A 84 -2.44 2.93 -3.58
N VAL A 85 -2.69 3.35 -4.82
CA VAL A 85 -3.07 4.74 -5.14
C VAL A 85 -4.49 5.00 -4.63
N GLY A 86 -4.61 5.64 -3.49
CA GLY A 86 -5.88 5.89 -2.86
C GLY A 86 -5.79 6.90 -1.73
N MET A 87 -6.52 6.64 -0.66
CA MET A 87 -6.56 7.53 0.51
C MET A 87 -5.19 7.72 1.17
N GLY A 88 -4.30 6.71 1.10
CA GLY A 88 -2.92 6.79 1.62
C GLY A 88 -2.13 7.96 1.04
N ASN A 89 -2.28 8.21 -0.26
CA ASN A 89 -1.59 9.28 -0.98
C ASN A 89 -2.15 10.68 -0.70
N ILE A 90 -3.41 10.79 -0.32
CA ILE A 90 -4.07 12.07 -0.07
C ILE A 90 -4.12 12.37 1.44
N ALA A 91 -5.00 11.69 2.16
CA ALA A 91 -5.18 11.92 3.59
C ALA A 91 -4.01 11.35 4.43
N GLY A 92 -3.35 10.28 3.95
CA GLY A 92 -2.15 9.73 4.58
C GLY A 92 -0.99 10.71 4.57
N VAL A 93 -0.69 11.33 3.42
CA VAL A 93 0.37 12.35 3.30
C VAL A 93 0.00 13.60 4.10
N ALA A 94 -1.24 14.08 4.01
CA ALA A 94 -1.70 15.22 4.78
C ALA A 94 -1.55 14.98 6.30
N SER A 95 -1.92 13.79 6.79
CA SER A 95 -1.74 13.44 8.20
C SER A 95 -0.26 13.27 8.58
N ALA A 96 0.60 12.77 7.69
CA ALA A 96 2.04 12.72 7.93
C ALA A 96 2.63 14.12 8.12
N ILE A 97 2.22 15.07 7.29
CA ILE A 97 2.67 16.48 7.39
C ILE A 97 2.11 17.13 8.66
N TYR A 98 0.83 16.90 8.97
CA TYR A 98 0.18 17.49 10.13
C TYR A 98 0.78 17.04 11.46
N PHE A 99 1.00 15.73 11.63
CA PHE A 99 1.50 15.17 12.89
C PHE A 99 3.02 15.05 12.97
N GLY A 100 3.68 14.82 11.83
CA GLY A 100 5.12 14.60 11.76
C GLY A 100 5.91 15.77 11.17
N GLY A 101 5.22 16.81 10.67
CA GLY A 101 5.82 17.95 10.01
C GLY A 101 6.26 17.67 8.55
N PRO A 102 6.73 18.69 7.82
CA PRO A 102 7.14 18.56 6.42
C PRO A 102 8.23 17.51 6.17
N GLY A 103 9.11 17.29 7.15
CA GLY A 103 10.16 16.26 7.09
C GLY A 103 9.65 14.84 6.93
N SER A 104 8.38 14.57 7.28
CA SER A 104 7.77 13.24 7.08
C SER A 104 7.74 12.83 5.62
N VAL A 105 7.57 13.78 4.70
CA VAL A 105 7.57 13.50 3.25
C VAL A 105 8.92 12.95 2.80
N PHE A 106 10.04 13.50 3.31
CA PHE A 106 11.36 12.97 3.04
C PHE A 106 11.48 11.50 3.48
N TRP A 107 11.01 11.17 4.67
CA TRP A 107 11.05 9.80 5.18
C TRP A 107 10.09 8.85 4.46
N MET A 108 8.97 9.38 3.92
CA MET A 108 8.13 8.61 2.99
C MET A 108 8.90 8.24 1.71
N TRP A 109 9.69 9.14 1.13
CA TRP A 109 10.54 8.81 -0.02
C TRP A 109 11.61 7.76 0.32
N ILE A 110 12.26 7.89 1.48
CA ILE A 110 13.27 6.92 1.91
C ILE A 110 12.66 5.52 2.08
N ILE A 111 11.54 5.40 2.79
CA ILE A 111 10.91 4.08 2.99
C ILE A 111 10.38 3.49 1.67
N THR A 112 9.99 4.33 0.73
CA THR A 112 9.60 3.91 -0.63
C THR A 112 10.76 3.29 -1.39
N LEU A 113 11.90 3.97 -1.43
CA LEU A 113 13.10 3.45 -2.08
C LEU A 113 13.56 2.10 -1.48
N ILE A 114 13.52 2.00 -0.15
CA ILE A 114 13.88 0.79 0.58
C ILE A 114 12.79 -0.28 0.41
N GLY A 115 11.52 0.11 0.53
CA GLY A 115 10.36 -0.77 0.42
C GLY A 115 10.20 -1.40 -0.96
N ALA A 116 10.67 -0.74 -2.02
CA ALA A 116 10.66 -1.30 -3.37
C ALA A 116 11.46 -2.62 -3.48
N ALA A 117 12.52 -2.79 -2.69
CA ALA A 117 13.24 -4.08 -2.60
C ALA A 117 12.41 -5.15 -1.87
N SER A 118 11.65 -4.75 -0.85
CA SER A 118 10.74 -5.67 -0.16
C SER A 118 9.62 -6.12 -1.10
N ALA A 119 9.01 -5.21 -1.84
CA ALA A 119 7.98 -5.53 -2.84
C ALA A 119 8.51 -6.42 -3.97
N TYR A 120 9.75 -6.20 -4.42
CA TYR A 120 10.43 -7.11 -5.34
C TYR A 120 10.50 -8.52 -4.78
N THR A 121 11.00 -8.63 -3.55
CA THR A 121 11.24 -9.94 -2.91
C THR A 121 9.95 -10.70 -2.67
N GLU A 122 8.94 -10.05 -2.05
CA GLU A 122 7.67 -10.70 -1.74
C GLU A 122 6.94 -11.16 -3.00
N SER A 123 6.98 -10.36 -4.07
CA SER A 123 6.32 -10.67 -5.33
C SER A 123 7.02 -11.77 -6.11
N ALA A 124 8.35 -11.77 -6.13
CA ALA A 124 9.13 -12.86 -6.71
C ALA A 124 8.93 -14.18 -5.96
N LEU A 125 8.86 -14.14 -4.63
CA LEU A 125 8.55 -15.32 -3.81
C LEU A 125 7.10 -15.78 -4.05
N GLY A 126 6.13 -14.86 -4.14
CA GLY A 126 4.75 -15.18 -4.49
C GLY A 126 4.64 -15.97 -5.80
N GLN A 127 5.39 -15.55 -6.81
CA GLN A 127 5.47 -16.25 -8.09
C GLN A 127 6.19 -17.60 -7.99
N ALA A 128 7.30 -17.67 -7.25
CA ALA A 128 8.11 -18.90 -7.15
C ALA A 128 7.38 -20.03 -6.43
N TYR A 129 6.53 -19.71 -5.47
CA TYR A 129 5.80 -20.69 -4.64
C TYR A 129 4.32 -20.81 -4.97
N LYS A 130 3.86 -20.21 -6.07
CA LYS A 130 2.46 -20.32 -6.50
C LYS A 130 2.04 -21.76 -6.82
N VAL A 131 0.76 -22.01 -6.75
CA VAL A 131 0.13 -23.30 -7.09
C VAL A 131 -0.98 -23.09 -8.10
N LYS A 132 -1.32 -24.13 -8.85
CA LYS A 132 -2.53 -24.18 -9.64
C LYS A 132 -3.65 -24.76 -8.79
N ASN A 133 -4.79 -24.11 -8.78
CA ASN A 133 -6.04 -24.52 -8.20
C ASN A 133 -6.72 -25.57 -9.14
N PRO A 134 -7.66 -26.40 -8.68
CA PRO A 134 -8.42 -27.31 -9.55
C PRO A 134 -9.09 -26.65 -10.75
N ASP A 135 -9.48 -25.40 -10.63
CA ASP A 135 -10.08 -24.59 -11.71
C ASP A 135 -9.04 -24.06 -12.72
N GLY A 136 -7.76 -24.39 -12.52
CA GLY A 136 -6.66 -23.98 -13.39
C GLY A 136 -6.06 -22.60 -13.10
N GLU A 137 -6.62 -21.81 -12.16
CA GLU A 137 -6.12 -20.50 -11.80
C GLU A 137 -4.90 -20.57 -10.87
N TYR A 138 -4.04 -19.54 -10.90
CA TYR A 138 -2.86 -19.47 -10.03
C TYR A 138 -3.22 -18.83 -8.69
N MET A 139 -2.73 -19.44 -7.61
CA MET A 139 -2.86 -18.97 -6.24
C MET A 139 -1.49 -18.98 -5.56
N GLY A 140 -1.24 -18.02 -4.66
CA GLY A 140 0.02 -17.93 -3.93
C GLY A 140 0.04 -16.76 -2.97
N GLY A 141 1.25 -16.32 -2.65
CA GLY A 141 1.47 -15.21 -1.72
C GLY A 141 2.16 -15.68 -0.44
N PRO A 142 2.22 -14.82 0.62
CA PRO A 142 3.04 -15.11 1.79
C PRO A 142 2.69 -16.43 2.51
N ALA A 143 1.42 -16.77 2.66
CA ALA A 143 1.02 -18.03 3.28
C ALA A 143 1.67 -19.24 2.58
N TYR A 144 1.72 -19.22 1.25
CA TYR A 144 2.28 -20.32 0.46
C TYR A 144 3.80 -20.41 0.57
N TYR A 145 4.53 -19.30 0.48
CA TYR A 145 5.98 -19.38 0.61
C TYR A 145 6.45 -19.57 2.07
N ILE A 146 5.64 -19.17 3.07
CA ILE A 146 5.89 -19.54 4.46
C ILE A 146 5.70 -21.05 4.66
N GLU A 147 4.59 -21.62 4.16
CA GLU A 147 4.34 -23.06 4.31
C GLU A 147 5.37 -23.90 3.58
N LYS A 148 5.66 -23.58 2.31
CA LYS A 148 6.54 -24.40 1.47
C LYS A 148 8.02 -24.10 1.64
N GLY A 149 8.37 -22.80 1.80
CA GLY A 149 9.74 -22.34 1.91
C GLY A 149 10.30 -22.48 3.32
N LEU A 150 9.57 -22.03 4.34
CA LEU A 150 9.95 -22.15 5.74
C LEU A 150 9.46 -23.46 6.38
N LYS A 151 8.58 -24.22 5.71
CA LYS A 151 7.97 -25.45 6.23
C LYS A 151 7.25 -25.26 7.57
N CYS A 152 6.72 -24.06 7.82
CA CYS A 152 6.05 -23.68 9.06
C CYS A 152 4.56 -23.39 8.81
N LYS A 153 3.74 -24.45 8.81
CA LYS A 153 2.30 -24.36 8.57
C LYS A 153 1.55 -23.49 9.59
N PRO A 154 1.83 -23.53 10.91
CA PRO A 154 1.14 -22.65 11.87
C PRO A 154 1.36 -21.17 11.57
N TYR A 155 2.58 -20.78 11.18
CA TYR A 155 2.89 -19.40 10.81
C TYR A 155 2.19 -18.99 9.51
N ALA A 156 2.08 -19.89 8.53
CA ALA A 156 1.34 -19.65 7.29
C ALA A 156 -0.16 -19.39 7.55
N ILE A 157 -0.77 -20.19 8.45
CA ILE A 157 -2.17 -20.02 8.85
C ILE A 157 -2.35 -18.68 9.60
N LEU A 158 -1.46 -18.36 10.54
CA LEU A 158 -1.50 -17.09 11.26
C LEU A 158 -1.43 -15.90 10.29
N PHE A 159 -0.50 -15.95 9.32
CA PHE A 159 -0.41 -14.92 8.28
C PHE A 159 -1.71 -14.81 7.48
N ALA A 160 -2.27 -15.94 7.05
CA ALA A 160 -3.52 -15.96 6.26
C ALA A 160 -4.69 -15.33 7.05
N MET A 161 -4.82 -15.62 8.34
CA MET A 161 -5.84 -15.02 9.20
C MET A 161 -5.65 -13.49 9.34
N VAL A 162 -4.41 -13.06 9.58
CA VAL A 162 -4.09 -11.62 9.69
C VAL A 162 -4.32 -10.90 8.37
N ALA A 163 -3.92 -11.50 7.24
CA ALA A 163 -4.14 -10.94 5.91
C ALA A 163 -5.64 -10.86 5.54
N PHE A 164 -6.43 -11.84 5.96
CA PHE A 164 -7.88 -11.79 5.78
C PHE A 164 -8.52 -10.68 6.61
N LEU A 165 -8.17 -10.55 7.87
CA LEU A 165 -8.74 -9.53 8.77
C LEU A 165 -8.24 -8.12 8.44
N GLY A 166 -6.94 -7.92 8.25
CA GLY A 166 -6.34 -6.62 8.01
C GLY A 166 -6.65 -6.10 6.59
N PRO A 167 -5.86 -6.49 5.59
CA PRO A 167 -6.05 -6.01 4.22
C PRO A 167 -7.39 -6.43 3.59
N GLY A 168 -7.90 -7.62 3.92
CA GLY A 168 -9.12 -8.14 3.31
C GLY A 168 -10.40 -7.53 3.87
N PHE A 169 -10.46 -7.16 5.14
CA PHE A 169 -11.69 -6.71 5.79
C PHE A 169 -11.61 -5.30 6.37
N LEU A 170 -10.54 -4.97 7.13
CA LEU A 170 -10.48 -3.68 7.84
C LEU A 170 -10.00 -2.52 6.95
N MET A 171 -9.01 -2.75 6.08
CA MET A 171 -8.49 -1.67 5.21
C MET A 171 -9.52 -1.11 4.23
N PRO A 172 -10.38 -1.90 3.57
CA PRO A 172 -11.46 -1.35 2.74
C PRO A 172 -12.39 -0.41 3.50
N GLY A 173 -12.63 -0.67 4.79
CA GLY A 173 -13.43 0.21 5.66
C GLY A 173 -12.86 1.61 5.80
N VAL A 174 -11.53 1.76 5.84
CA VAL A 174 -10.86 3.06 5.92
C VAL A 174 -11.05 3.84 4.61
N GLN A 175 -10.91 3.17 3.46
CA GLN A 175 -11.12 3.78 2.13
C GLN A 175 -12.55 4.26 1.97
N ILE A 176 -13.54 3.41 2.29
CA ILE A 176 -14.97 3.74 2.19
C ILE A 176 -15.33 4.89 3.15
N ASN A 177 -14.85 4.86 4.39
CA ASN A 177 -15.13 5.92 5.34
C ASN A 177 -14.69 7.30 4.81
N SER A 178 -13.51 7.38 4.22
CA SER A 178 -13.01 8.62 3.64
C SER A 178 -13.83 9.06 2.43
N LEU A 179 -14.18 8.11 1.55
CA LEU A 179 -14.99 8.39 0.37
C LEU A 179 -16.38 8.93 0.77
N VAL A 180 -17.09 8.26 1.69
CA VAL A 180 -18.43 8.71 2.11
C VAL A 180 -18.39 10.07 2.83
N THR A 181 -17.30 10.35 3.56
CA THR A 181 -17.12 11.65 4.24
C THR A 181 -16.93 12.77 3.22
N VAL A 182 -16.10 12.55 2.19
CA VAL A 182 -15.91 13.54 1.11
C VAL A 182 -17.20 13.82 0.36
N PHE A 183 -18.00 12.77 0.07
CA PHE A 183 -19.31 12.95 -0.60
C PHE A 183 -20.31 13.69 0.28
N GLU A 184 -20.34 13.43 1.59
CA GLU A 184 -21.18 14.18 2.51
C GLU A 184 -20.78 15.65 2.56
N GLU A 185 -19.48 15.96 2.69
CA GLU A 185 -18.98 17.34 2.76
C GLU A 185 -19.16 18.10 1.45
N ALA A 186 -18.94 17.45 0.30
CA ALA A 186 -19.02 18.11 -1.00
C ALA A 186 -20.44 18.25 -1.54
N PHE A 187 -21.31 17.28 -1.29
CA PHE A 187 -22.63 17.18 -1.91
C PHE A 187 -23.78 17.08 -0.91
N SER A 188 -23.51 17.09 0.39
CA SER A 188 -24.51 16.92 1.47
C SER A 188 -25.36 15.63 1.34
N VAL A 189 -24.76 14.57 0.78
CA VAL A 189 -25.42 13.28 0.57
C VAL A 189 -25.24 12.39 1.79
N ASN A 190 -26.25 11.61 2.15
CA ASN A 190 -26.19 10.72 3.31
C ASN A 190 -25.09 9.65 3.14
N LYS A 191 -24.20 9.52 4.14
CA LYS A 191 -23.10 8.55 4.16
C LYS A 191 -23.55 7.12 3.93
N ILE A 192 -24.69 6.73 4.53
CA ILE A 192 -25.22 5.36 4.44
C ILE A 192 -25.60 5.04 3.00
N LEU A 193 -26.22 6.01 2.30
CA LEU A 193 -26.62 5.83 0.90
C LEU A 193 -25.38 5.65 -0.01
N VAL A 194 -24.36 6.51 0.14
CA VAL A 194 -23.12 6.40 -0.63
C VAL A 194 -22.41 5.08 -0.32
N GLY A 195 -22.30 4.71 0.96
CA GLY A 195 -21.70 3.45 1.38
C GLY A 195 -22.43 2.23 0.81
N ALA A 196 -23.77 2.23 0.82
CA ALA A 196 -24.56 1.15 0.24
C ALA A 196 -24.35 1.01 -1.27
N ILE A 197 -24.33 2.11 -2.01
CA ILE A 197 -24.03 2.11 -3.45
C ILE A 197 -22.63 1.52 -3.70
N CYS A 198 -21.63 1.95 -2.96
CA CYS A 198 -20.27 1.43 -3.08
C CYS A 198 -20.20 -0.07 -2.77
N CYS A 199 -20.89 -0.55 -1.73
CA CYS A 199 -20.97 -1.97 -1.40
C CYS A 199 -21.59 -2.81 -2.53
N VAL A 200 -22.66 -2.32 -3.16
CA VAL A 200 -23.29 -3.00 -4.29
C VAL A 200 -22.34 -3.08 -5.49
N ILE A 201 -21.70 -1.95 -5.86
CA ILE A 201 -20.75 -1.90 -6.98
C ILE A 201 -19.57 -2.87 -6.70
N LEU A 202 -18.99 -2.80 -5.51
CA LEU A 202 -17.88 -3.66 -5.12
C LEU A 202 -18.30 -5.13 -5.12
N GLY A 203 -19.49 -5.44 -4.60
CA GLY A 203 -20.02 -6.81 -4.60
C GLY A 203 -20.13 -7.39 -6.01
N ILE A 204 -20.65 -6.61 -6.97
CA ILE A 204 -20.74 -7.01 -8.39
C ILE A 204 -19.36 -7.28 -8.98
N VAL A 205 -18.34 -6.47 -8.64
CA VAL A 205 -16.98 -6.63 -9.15
C VAL A 205 -16.32 -7.88 -8.57
N VAL A 206 -16.37 -8.03 -7.24
CA VAL A 206 -15.66 -9.10 -6.51
C VAL A 206 -16.26 -10.47 -6.79
N TYR A 207 -17.58 -10.56 -7.02
CA TYR A 207 -18.24 -11.84 -7.31
C TYR A 207 -17.77 -12.52 -8.60
N GLY A 208 -17.01 -11.82 -9.46
CA GLY A 208 -16.57 -12.30 -10.78
C GLY A 208 -15.16 -12.87 -10.85
N SER A 209 -14.53 -13.30 -9.76
CA SER A 209 -13.16 -13.82 -9.70
C SER A 209 -12.04 -12.78 -9.90
N ILE A 210 -10.78 -13.21 -9.66
CA ILE A 210 -9.58 -12.38 -9.79
C ILE A 210 -9.41 -11.80 -11.20
N LYS A 211 -9.81 -12.52 -12.23
CA LYS A 211 -9.72 -12.07 -13.64
C LYS A 211 -10.61 -10.85 -13.90
N ARG A 212 -11.81 -10.82 -13.31
CA ARG A 212 -12.72 -9.69 -13.44
C ARG A 212 -12.20 -8.46 -12.70
N ILE A 213 -11.71 -8.65 -11.47
CA ILE A 213 -11.09 -7.59 -10.69
C ILE A 213 -9.90 -7.00 -11.45
N ALA A 214 -9.02 -7.85 -11.98
CA ALA A 214 -7.84 -7.44 -12.72
C ALA A 214 -8.19 -6.67 -14.01
N LYS A 215 -9.22 -7.10 -14.76
CA LYS A 215 -9.69 -6.41 -15.96
C LYS A 215 -10.26 -5.02 -15.66
N ILE A 216 -10.99 -4.88 -14.55
CA ILE A 216 -11.52 -3.58 -14.12
C ILE A 216 -10.38 -2.68 -13.64
N ALA A 217 -9.43 -3.21 -12.86
CA ALA A 217 -8.27 -2.49 -12.41
C ALA A 217 -7.38 -2.02 -13.58
N GLU A 218 -7.18 -2.85 -14.60
CA GLU A 218 -6.45 -2.50 -15.82
C GLU A 218 -7.01 -1.27 -16.52
N MET A 219 -8.33 -1.09 -16.50
CA MET A 219 -9.01 0.06 -17.08
C MET A 219 -8.99 1.28 -16.15
N LEU A 220 -9.28 1.08 -14.85
CA LEU A 220 -9.47 2.19 -13.91
C LEU A 220 -8.16 2.76 -13.39
N ALA A 221 -7.14 1.93 -13.11
CA ALA A 221 -5.91 2.41 -12.50
C ALA A 221 -5.16 3.43 -13.37
N PRO A 222 -4.97 3.24 -14.69
CA PRO A 222 -4.33 4.26 -15.54
C PRO A 222 -5.12 5.57 -15.60
N VAL A 223 -6.46 5.50 -15.63
CA VAL A 223 -7.31 6.70 -15.66
C VAL A 223 -7.19 7.47 -14.35
N MET A 224 -7.27 6.78 -13.23
CA MET A 224 -7.13 7.37 -11.89
C MET A 224 -5.75 8.01 -11.71
N CYS A 225 -4.68 7.28 -12.03
CA CYS A 225 -3.31 7.80 -11.97
C CYS A 225 -3.13 9.00 -12.93
N GLY A 226 -3.69 8.93 -14.14
CA GLY A 226 -3.62 10.01 -15.12
C GLY A 226 -4.27 11.29 -14.61
N ILE A 227 -5.46 11.23 -14.06
CA ILE A 227 -6.15 12.39 -13.45
C ILE A 227 -5.31 12.98 -12.32
N TYR A 228 -4.78 12.13 -11.44
CA TYR A 228 -3.96 12.56 -10.31
C TYR A 228 -2.67 13.25 -10.75
N ILE A 229 -1.95 12.65 -11.71
CA ILE A 229 -0.70 13.20 -12.26
C ILE A 229 -0.97 14.55 -12.94
N VAL A 230 -2.04 14.67 -13.74
CA VAL A 230 -2.40 15.94 -14.37
C VAL A 230 -2.68 17.02 -13.31
N ALA A 231 -3.47 16.70 -12.28
CA ALA A 231 -3.73 17.61 -11.17
C ALA A 231 -2.43 18.03 -10.45
N ALA A 232 -1.55 17.07 -10.16
CA ALA A 232 -0.26 17.34 -9.53
C ALA A 232 0.63 18.25 -10.40
N VAL A 233 0.74 17.97 -11.70
CA VAL A 233 1.53 18.78 -12.65
C VAL A 233 0.98 20.21 -12.74
N VAL A 234 -0.34 20.39 -12.78
CA VAL A 234 -0.97 21.72 -12.77
C VAL A 234 -0.62 22.49 -11.48
N ILE A 235 -0.78 21.85 -10.31
CA ILE A 235 -0.48 22.47 -9.02
C ILE A 235 1.01 22.83 -8.91
N LEU A 236 1.91 21.96 -9.32
CA LEU A 236 3.35 22.21 -9.33
C LEU A 236 3.72 23.33 -10.31
N GLY A 237 3.12 23.32 -11.51
CA GLY A 237 3.33 24.38 -12.51
C GLY A 237 2.92 25.76 -12.01
N LEU A 238 1.76 25.87 -11.36
CA LEU A 238 1.26 27.12 -10.77
C LEU A 238 2.12 27.60 -9.59
N ASN A 239 2.88 26.71 -8.94
CA ASN A 239 3.70 27.02 -7.77
C ASN A 239 5.20 26.78 -7.99
N ILE A 240 5.65 26.74 -9.25
CA ILE A 240 7.03 26.36 -9.61
C ILE A 240 8.10 27.22 -8.90
N THR A 241 7.82 28.48 -8.69
CA THR A 241 8.73 29.42 -7.99
C THR A 241 8.88 29.12 -6.49
N LYS A 242 7.87 28.49 -5.87
CA LYS A 242 7.89 28.10 -4.45
C LYS A 242 8.53 26.73 -4.23
N LEU A 243 8.62 25.92 -5.28
CA LEU A 243 9.06 24.51 -5.19
C LEU A 243 10.46 24.35 -4.59
N PRO A 244 11.49 25.13 -4.96
CA PRO A 244 12.81 25.00 -4.33
C PRO A 244 12.79 25.26 -2.82
N GLY A 245 12.02 26.27 -2.39
CA GLY A 245 11.84 26.58 -0.96
C GLY A 245 11.13 25.48 -0.19
N ILE A 246 10.09 24.87 -0.80
CA ILE A 246 9.35 23.74 -0.21
C ILE A 246 10.26 22.53 -0.07
N LEU A 247 11.02 22.17 -1.11
CA LEU A 247 11.97 21.06 -1.06
C LEU A 247 13.05 21.29 0.00
N GLY A 248 13.58 22.53 0.08
CA GLY A 248 14.50 22.91 1.13
C GLY A 248 13.91 22.76 2.54
N MET A 249 12.63 23.11 2.71
CA MET A 249 11.90 22.93 3.97
C MET A 249 11.72 21.44 4.31
N VAL A 250 11.32 20.62 3.35
CA VAL A 250 11.16 19.16 3.53
C VAL A 250 12.48 18.53 3.99
N VAL A 251 13.58 18.81 3.31
CA VAL A 251 14.90 18.24 3.65
C VAL A 251 15.40 18.79 5.00
N SER A 252 15.32 20.10 5.24
CA SER A 252 15.79 20.68 6.50
C SER A 252 14.98 20.21 7.71
N SER A 253 13.67 20.05 7.55
CA SER A 253 12.79 19.51 8.59
C SER A 253 13.02 18.03 8.86
N ALA A 254 13.42 17.25 7.84
CA ALA A 254 13.71 15.83 7.99
C ALA A 254 14.93 15.54 8.90
N PHE A 255 15.90 16.48 8.96
CA PHE A 255 17.13 16.33 9.73
C PHE A 255 17.21 17.26 10.96
N GLY A 256 16.12 17.88 11.31
CA GLY A 256 15.98 18.57 12.60
C GLY A 256 16.72 19.90 12.74
N LYS A 257 17.01 20.63 11.64
CA LYS A 257 17.56 22.01 11.76
C LYS A 257 16.66 22.96 12.57
N HIS A 258 15.38 22.62 12.73
CA HIS A 258 14.41 23.27 13.61
C HIS A 258 13.92 22.37 14.75
N ALA A 259 14.47 21.16 14.89
CA ALA A 259 14.15 20.25 15.98
C ALA A 259 14.98 20.63 17.21
N VAL A 260 14.52 21.61 17.94
CA VAL A 260 15.03 21.96 19.28
C VAL A 260 14.90 20.76 20.25
N PHE A 261 14.18 19.70 19.84
CA PHE A 261 13.98 18.48 20.61
C PHE A 261 14.03 17.24 19.71
N GLY A 262 14.79 16.23 20.10
CA GLY A 262 14.86 14.93 19.44
C GLY A 262 13.49 14.26 19.19
N GLY A 263 12.44 14.69 19.91
CA GLY A 263 11.05 14.25 19.70
C GLY A 263 10.48 14.64 18.33
N ILE A 264 10.83 15.81 17.77
CA ILE A 264 10.31 16.26 16.46
C ILE A 264 10.94 15.42 15.34
N LEU A 265 12.25 15.13 15.41
CA LEU A 265 12.90 14.25 14.46
C LEU A 265 12.29 12.84 14.51
N GLY A 266 12.12 12.28 15.70
CA GLY A 266 11.47 10.99 15.91
C GLY A 266 10.04 10.94 15.37
N SER A 267 9.29 12.04 15.50
CA SER A 267 7.95 12.17 14.94
C SER A 267 7.96 12.16 13.41
N ALA A 268 8.82 12.95 12.77
CA ALA A 268 8.93 13.00 11.30
C ALA A 268 9.30 11.63 10.71
N VAL A 269 10.29 10.94 11.30
CA VAL A 269 10.68 9.57 10.89
C VAL A 269 9.51 8.61 11.08
N SER A 270 8.91 8.61 12.28
CA SER A 270 7.83 7.68 12.63
C SER A 270 6.61 7.86 11.72
N TRP A 271 6.12 9.10 11.56
CA TRP A 271 4.97 9.37 10.71
C TRP A 271 5.28 9.14 9.23
N GLY A 272 6.46 9.55 8.76
CA GLY A 272 6.88 9.32 7.38
C GLY A 272 6.95 7.83 7.04
N VAL A 273 7.59 7.02 7.89
CA VAL A 273 7.69 5.57 7.68
C VAL A 273 6.33 4.89 7.80
N LYS A 274 5.55 5.19 8.85
CA LYS A 274 4.19 4.61 9.04
C LYS A 274 3.29 4.88 7.84
N ARG A 275 3.22 6.13 7.40
CA ARG A 275 2.34 6.51 6.29
C ARG A 275 2.87 6.05 4.93
N GLY A 276 4.20 6.03 4.76
CA GLY A 276 4.80 5.45 3.57
C GLY A 276 4.52 3.96 3.42
N ILE A 277 4.67 3.16 4.48
CA ILE A 277 4.33 1.73 4.46
C ILE A 277 2.83 1.50 4.24
N TYR A 278 1.98 2.31 4.87
CA TYR A 278 0.54 2.22 4.69
C TYR A 278 0.12 2.52 3.25
N SER A 279 0.75 3.52 2.59
CA SER A 279 0.47 3.88 1.21
C SER A 279 0.95 2.80 0.24
N ASN A 280 2.24 2.45 0.32
CA ASN A 280 2.88 1.60 -0.67
C ASN A 280 2.72 0.08 -0.43
N GLU A 281 2.19 -0.32 0.72
CA GLU A 281 1.92 -1.72 1.12
C GLU A 281 3.15 -2.65 0.97
N ALA A 282 4.37 -2.12 0.92
CA ALA A 282 5.59 -2.92 0.75
C ALA A 282 5.83 -3.85 1.94
N GLY A 283 5.89 -5.15 1.70
CA GLY A 283 6.06 -6.16 2.72
C GLY A 283 4.77 -6.60 3.42
N MET A 284 3.61 -6.04 3.07
CA MET A 284 2.30 -6.47 3.62
C MET A 284 1.78 -7.77 3.00
N GLY A 285 2.34 -8.18 1.86
CA GLY A 285 1.96 -9.40 1.17
C GLY A 285 0.84 -9.27 0.14
N CYS A 286 0.12 -8.14 0.08
CA CYS A 286 -0.93 -7.90 -0.91
C CYS A 286 -0.38 -7.99 -2.33
N GLY A 287 0.75 -7.32 -2.59
CA GLY A 287 1.45 -7.39 -3.87
C GLY A 287 1.89 -8.81 -4.25
N ALA A 288 2.31 -9.62 -3.28
CA ALA A 288 2.70 -11.01 -3.50
C ALA A 288 1.51 -11.90 -3.88
N ILE A 289 0.33 -11.67 -3.28
CA ILE A 289 -0.90 -12.43 -3.61
C ILE A 289 -1.34 -12.12 -5.04
N VAL A 290 -1.40 -10.85 -5.40
CA VAL A 290 -1.76 -10.43 -6.77
C VAL A 290 -0.72 -10.91 -7.78
N SER A 291 0.58 -10.80 -7.43
CA SER A 291 1.68 -11.27 -8.27
C SER A 291 1.59 -12.77 -8.55
N ALA A 292 1.19 -13.57 -7.56
CA ALA A 292 1.07 -15.01 -7.72
C ALA A 292 -0.01 -15.40 -8.74
N ALA A 293 -1.09 -14.62 -8.86
CA ALA A 293 -2.13 -14.84 -9.85
C ALA A 293 -1.68 -14.53 -11.29
N ALA A 294 -0.58 -13.80 -11.46
CA ALA A 294 -0.05 -13.47 -12.79
C ALA A 294 0.66 -14.66 -13.42
N GLU A 295 0.50 -14.78 -14.73
CA GLU A 295 1.25 -15.72 -15.56
C GLU A 295 2.43 -14.95 -16.19
N CYS A 296 3.65 -15.28 -15.78
CA CYS A 296 4.85 -14.68 -16.33
C CYS A 296 5.97 -15.71 -16.48
N SER A 297 6.86 -15.48 -17.43
CA SER A 297 7.93 -16.41 -17.80
C SER A 297 9.01 -16.58 -16.71
N HIS A 298 9.17 -15.61 -15.80
CA HIS A 298 10.14 -15.70 -14.72
C HIS A 298 9.69 -14.88 -13.48
N PRO A 299 9.83 -15.43 -12.25
CA PRO A 299 9.42 -14.74 -11.02
C PRO A 299 10.02 -13.35 -10.83
N ALA A 300 11.27 -13.13 -11.23
CA ALA A 300 11.94 -11.84 -11.10
C ALA A 300 11.27 -10.73 -11.94
N LYS A 301 10.66 -11.05 -13.09
CA LYS A 301 9.94 -10.07 -13.90
C LYS A 301 8.79 -9.45 -13.12
N GLN A 302 7.97 -10.30 -12.48
CA GLN A 302 6.86 -9.83 -11.67
C GLN A 302 7.36 -9.07 -10.42
N GLY A 303 8.47 -9.51 -9.83
CA GLY A 303 9.15 -8.77 -8.76
C GLY A 303 9.54 -7.35 -9.20
N LEU A 304 10.15 -7.18 -10.37
CA LEU A 304 10.54 -5.87 -10.91
C LEU A 304 9.32 -4.99 -11.21
N ILE A 305 8.28 -5.56 -11.81
CA ILE A 305 7.02 -4.85 -12.09
C ILE A 305 6.40 -4.32 -10.79
N GLN A 306 6.36 -5.14 -9.75
CA GLN A 306 5.80 -4.74 -8.46
C GLN A 306 6.70 -3.77 -7.68
N SER A 307 8.01 -3.84 -7.86
CA SER A 307 8.93 -2.84 -7.36
C SER A 307 8.68 -1.46 -7.98
N PHE A 308 8.37 -1.42 -9.29
CA PHE A 308 8.02 -0.19 -9.98
C PHE A 308 6.69 0.41 -9.51
N SER A 309 5.70 -0.41 -9.17
CA SER A 309 4.41 0.08 -8.67
C SER A 309 4.54 0.86 -7.35
N ILE A 310 5.58 0.58 -6.54
CA ILE A 310 5.90 1.36 -5.35
C ILE A 310 6.31 2.79 -5.71
N TYR A 311 7.07 2.96 -6.80
CA TYR A 311 7.47 4.30 -7.26
C TYR A 311 6.28 5.08 -7.81
N VAL A 312 5.41 4.41 -8.57
CA VAL A 312 4.17 5.04 -9.07
C VAL A 312 3.29 5.51 -7.91
N ASP A 313 3.19 4.74 -6.83
CA ASP A 313 2.42 5.11 -5.65
C ASP A 313 2.96 6.36 -4.94
N THR A 314 4.24 6.40 -4.64
CA THR A 314 4.75 7.38 -3.67
C THR A 314 5.58 8.51 -4.29
N LEU A 315 6.16 8.34 -5.49
CA LEU A 315 6.97 9.37 -6.14
C LEU A 315 6.17 10.23 -7.13
N PHE A 316 5.05 9.73 -7.63
CA PHE A 316 4.13 10.42 -8.52
C PHE A 316 2.83 10.77 -7.82
#